data_a3e7b5ada69dc65dfe231992c989c527
#
_entry.id   a3e7b5ada69dc65dfe231992c989c527
#
_cell.length_a   1.000
_cell.length_b   1.000
_cell.length_c   1.000
_cell.angle_alpha   90.00
_cell.angle_beta   90.00
_cell.angle_gamma   90.00
#
_symmetry.space_group_name_H-M   'P 1'
#
loop_
_entity.id
_entity.type
_entity.pdbx_description
1 polymer ?
#
loop_
_entity_poly.entity_id
_entity_poly.type
_entity_poly.pdbx_seq_one_letter_code
_entity_poly.pdbx_strand_id
1 'polypeptide(L)'
;MFGVTENTLWVESFRPGTLDGYIGNEHVIQKVKIFIENGDIPHLLFYGTAGTGKTTLAKIIANSVDADLMYINASDENSVDAVRDKIKRYASTVGFKRWKIVILDEADYLTPNAQAALRNLMETYSRTTRFILTCNYVEKIIDPIQSRCQTFGITPPDKSVVAQRLVDVLNEKQVEYDVNDIVAIINSSYPDIRRAINSAQSHVVK
;
A
#
# COMPACT_ATOMS: atom_id res chain seq x y z
N MET A 1 28.62 -23.27 12.10
CA MET A 1 27.92 -22.01 11.86
C MET A 1 27.19 -22.16 10.52
N PHE A 2 25.94 -22.51 10.52
CA PHE A 2 25.17 -22.65 9.28
C PHE A 2 24.66 -21.26 8.94
N GLY A 3 25.23 -20.67 7.86
CA GLY A 3 24.69 -19.44 7.29
C GLY A 3 23.29 -19.73 6.76
N VAL A 4 22.29 -19.19 7.40
CA VAL A 4 20.95 -19.13 6.87
C VAL A 4 21.01 -18.17 5.68
N THR A 5 21.10 -18.71 4.47
CA THR A 5 20.78 -17.95 3.26
C THR A 5 19.29 -17.65 3.35
N GLU A 6 18.96 -16.45 3.83
CA GLU A 6 17.59 -15.95 3.80
C GLU A 6 17.13 -15.90 2.34
N ASN A 7 16.39 -16.92 1.96
CA ASN A 7 15.72 -17.00 0.66
C ASN A 7 14.47 -16.11 0.68
N THR A 8 14.68 -14.85 1.09
CA THR A 8 13.62 -13.87 1.25
C THR A 8 13.32 -13.26 -0.12
N LEU A 9 12.04 -13.18 -0.47
CA LEU A 9 11.63 -12.51 -1.70
C LEU A 9 12.09 -11.05 -1.68
N TRP A 10 12.82 -10.63 -2.68
CA TRP A 10 13.34 -9.26 -2.78
C TRP A 10 12.24 -8.23 -2.75
N VAL A 11 11.10 -8.51 -3.37
CA VAL A 11 9.94 -7.63 -3.37
C VAL A 11 9.42 -7.30 -1.97
N GLU A 12 9.61 -8.20 -1.01
CA GLU A 12 9.24 -7.95 0.39
C GLU A 12 10.40 -7.32 1.18
N SER A 13 11.64 -7.80 0.99
CA SER A 13 12.83 -7.28 1.68
C SER A 13 13.10 -5.81 1.34
N PHE A 14 12.86 -5.40 0.10
CA PHE A 14 13.10 -4.06 -0.39
C PHE A 14 11.84 -3.17 -0.43
N ARG A 15 10.76 -3.63 0.19
CA ARG A 15 9.57 -2.80 0.37
C ARG A 15 9.91 -1.62 1.28
N PRO A 16 9.70 -0.36 0.85
CA PRO A 16 9.98 0.79 1.69
C PRO A 16 9.19 0.72 3.00
N GLY A 17 9.87 1.00 4.10
CA GLY A 17 9.26 1.10 5.43
C GLY A 17 8.96 2.53 5.87
N THR A 18 9.49 3.52 5.16
CA THR A 18 9.37 4.96 5.47
C THR A 18 8.98 5.76 4.24
N LEU A 19 8.46 6.97 4.45
CA LEU A 19 8.11 7.87 3.35
C LEU A 19 9.34 8.30 2.53
N ASP A 20 10.51 8.42 3.17
CA ASP A 20 11.73 8.83 2.48
C ASP A 20 12.27 7.73 1.55
N GLY A 21 11.95 6.46 1.84
CA GLY A 21 12.25 5.34 0.95
C GLY A 21 11.21 5.10 -0.15
N TYR A 22 10.06 5.78 -0.10
CA TYR A 22 9.01 5.66 -1.10
C TYR A 22 9.34 6.52 -2.32
N ILE A 23 9.27 5.95 -3.51
CA ILE A 23 9.65 6.62 -4.76
C ILE A 23 8.44 7.11 -5.54
N GLY A 24 8.55 8.33 -6.09
CA GLY A 24 7.50 8.98 -6.90
C GLY A 24 6.33 9.53 -6.06
N ASN A 25 5.39 10.16 -6.75
CA ASN A 25 4.19 10.76 -6.16
C ASN A 25 4.48 11.81 -5.07
N GLU A 26 5.50 12.65 -5.26
CA GLU A 26 6.00 13.65 -4.31
C GLU A 26 4.89 14.54 -3.76
N HIS A 27 3.93 14.93 -4.60
CA HIS A 27 2.77 15.73 -4.21
C HIS A 27 1.86 15.03 -3.18
N VAL A 28 1.75 13.69 -3.27
CA VAL A 28 1.00 12.87 -2.29
C VAL A 28 1.82 12.76 -1.01
N ILE A 29 3.12 12.48 -1.12
CA ILE A 29 4.03 12.34 0.01
C ILE A 29 4.06 13.60 0.85
N GLN A 30 4.13 14.78 0.23
CA GLN A 30 4.10 16.06 0.96
C GLN A 30 2.80 16.23 1.77
N LYS A 31 1.64 15.92 1.19
CA LYS A 31 0.36 15.99 1.91
C LYS A 31 0.28 14.98 3.04
N VAL A 32 0.75 13.77 2.81
CA VAL A 32 0.78 12.70 3.82
C VAL A 32 1.71 13.06 4.99
N LYS A 33 2.88 13.67 4.73
CA LYS A 33 3.79 14.18 5.77
C LYS A 33 3.06 15.14 6.71
N ILE A 34 2.30 16.09 6.16
CA ILE A 34 1.51 17.06 6.95
C ILE A 34 0.48 16.35 7.86
N PHE A 35 -0.21 15.33 7.35
CA PHE A 35 -1.16 14.56 8.15
C PHE A 35 -0.47 13.83 9.31
N ILE A 36 0.68 13.21 9.05
CA ILE A 36 1.46 12.49 10.07
C ILE A 36 2.00 13.46 11.12
N GLU A 37 2.56 14.60 10.72
CA GLU A 37 3.09 15.64 11.61
C GLU A 37 2.00 16.21 12.53
N ASN A 38 0.78 16.35 12.01
CA ASN A 38 -0.37 16.78 12.81
C ASN A 38 -0.90 15.69 13.75
N GLY A 39 -0.41 14.45 13.61
CA GLY A 39 -0.87 13.31 14.40
C GLY A 39 -2.34 12.93 14.17
N ASP A 40 -2.92 13.37 13.08
CA ASP A 40 -4.29 13.05 12.66
C ASP A 40 -4.34 12.91 11.13
N ILE A 41 -4.82 11.76 10.66
CA ILE A 41 -5.01 11.50 9.25
C ILE A 41 -6.51 11.46 8.92
N PRO A 42 -6.95 11.97 7.77
CA PRO A 42 -8.32 11.74 7.29
C PRO A 42 -8.51 10.26 6.86
N HIS A 43 -9.72 9.89 6.47
CA HIS A 43 -9.88 8.68 5.67
C HIS A 43 -9.18 8.88 4.32
N LEU A 44 -8.43 7.88 3.86
CA LEU A 44 -7.63 7.95 2.65
C LEU A 44 -8.10 6.92 1.62
N LEU A 45 -8.05 7.28 0.36
CA LEU A 45 -8.29 6.37 -0.76
C LEU A 45 -7.17 6.53 -1.79
N PHE A 46 -6.37 5.49 -1.98
CA PHE A 46 -5.32 5.43 -2.98
C PHE A 46 -5.76 4.57 -4.16
N TYR A 47 -5.78 5.13 -5.37
CA TYR A 47 -6.15 4.40 -6.58
C TYR A 47 -5.06 4.50 -7.67
N GLY A 48 -5.03 3.55 -8.59
CA GLY A 48 -4.09 3.51 -9.71
C GLY A 48 -3.71 2.09 -10.09
N THR A 49 -2.88 1.94 -11.11
CA THR A 49 -2.49 0.63 -11.65
C THR A 49 -1.83 -0.27 -10.61
N ALA A 50 -1.92 -1.60 -10.83
CA ALA A 50 -1.28 -2.57 -9.94
C ALA A 50 0.24 -2.39 -9.91
N GLY A 51 0.87 -2.72 -8.77
CA GLY A 51 2.33 -2.69 -8.61
C GLY A 51 2.95 -1.30 -8.44
N THR A 52 2.15 -0.22 -8.29
CA THR A 52 2.64 1.17 -8.15
C THR A 52 2.90 1.61 -6.71
N GLY A 53 2.72 0.74 -5.72
CA GLY A 53 3.07 1.03 -4.33
C GLY A 53 1.93 1.50 -3.42
N LYS A 54 0.66 1.44 -3.84
CA LYS A 54 -0.52 1.86 -3.02
C LYS A 54 -0.56 1.23 -1.63
N THR A 55 -0.49 -0.10 -1.58
CA THR A 55 -0.48 -0.88 -0.32
C THR A 55 0.73 -0.55 0.54
N THR A 56 1.88 -0.33 -0.09
CA THR A 56 3.12 0.08 0.60
C THR A 56 2.93 1.43 1.26
N LEU A 57 2.41 2.43 0.54
CA LEU A 57 2.12 3.75 1.08
C LEU A 57 1.13 3.69 2.24
N ALA A 58 0.04 2.92 2.10
CA ALA A 58 -0.94 2.72 3.17
C ALA A 58 -0.30 2.16 4.46
N LYS A 59 0.57 1.17 4.33
CA LYS A 59 1.31 0.58 5.46
C LYS A 59 2.30 1.55 6.10
N ILE A 60 3.05 2.31 5.29
CA ILE A 60 3.97 3.35 5.78
C ILE A 60 3.20 4.36 6.63
N ILE A 61 2.08 4.89 6.12
CA ILE A 61 1.25 5.87 6.84
C ILE A 61 0.76 5.30 8.16
N ALA A 62 0.19 4.09 8.14
CA ALA A 62 -0.35 3.45 9.33
C ALA A 62 0.72 3.21 10.40
N ASN A 63 1.95 2.91 10.00
CA ASN A 63 3.08 2.70 10.91
C ASN A 63 3.71 4.02 11.40
N SER A 64 3.45 5.14 10.72
CA SER A 64 4.01 6.46 11.03
C SER A 64 3.16 7.25 12.03
N VAL A 65 1.96 6.79 12.35
CA VAL A 65 1.08 7.41 13.34
C VAL A 65 0.91 6.51 14.56
N ASP A 66 0.59 7.10 15.72
CA ASP A 66 0.30 6.35 16.94
C ASP A 66 -1.07 5.67 16.85
N ALA A 67 -1.12 4.51 16.20
CA ALA A 67 -2.34 3.79 15.91
C ALA A 67 -2.21 2.27 16.08
N ASP A 68 -3.30 1.65 16.56
CA ASP A 68 -3.50 0.21 16.41
C ASP A 68 -3.90 -0.08 14.96
N LEU A 69 -3.36 -1.12 14.35
CA LEU A 69 -3.55 -1.44 12.94
C LEU A 69 -4.33 -2.73 12.73
N MET A 70 -5.34 -2.68 11.87
CA MET A 70 -5.99 -3.83 11.26
C MET A 70 -5.79 -3.79 9.74
N TYR A 71 -5.38 -4.92 9.16
CA TYR A 71 -5.25 -5.09 7.71
C TYR A 71 -6.26 -6.13 7.21
N ILE A 72 -6.99 -5.78 6.16
CA ILE A 72 -7.93 -6.64 5.45
C ILE A 72 -7.64 -6.54 3.96
N ASN A 73 -7.46 -7.68 3.30
CA ASN A 73 -7.49 -7.74 1.84
C ASN A 73 -8.90 -8.09 1.39
N ALA A 74 -9.55 -7.19 0.66
CA ALA A 74 -10.92 -7.36 0.22
C ALA A 74 -11.07 -8.40 -0.90
N SER A 75 -9.99 -8.77 -1.58
CA SER A 75 -10.00 -9.87 -2.55
C SER A 75 -10.12 -11.24 -1.88
N ASP A 76 -9.64 -11.37 -0.65
CA ASP A 76 -9.70 -12.62 0.11
C ASP A 76 -10.99 -12.71 0.94
N GLU A 77 -11.46 -11.58 1.48
CA GLU A 77 -12.62 -11.49 2.37
C GLU A 77 -13.67 -10.52 1.79
N ASN A 78 -14.32 -10.90 0.71
CA ASN A 78 -15.27 -10.04 0.00
C ASN A 78 -16.73 -10.14 0.49
N SER A 79 -17.05 -11.05 1.41
CA SER A 79 -18.42 -11.17 1.95
C SER A 79 -18.75 -9.97 2.84
N VAL A 80 -19.96 -9.44 2.67
CA VAL A 80 -20.48 -8.27 3.42
C VAL A 80 -20.39 -8.48 4.92
N ASP A 81 -20.85 -9.64 5.39
CA ASP A 81 -20.94 -9.93 6.82
C ASP A 81 -19.57 -10.12 7.45
N ALA A 82 -18.67 -10.84 6.78
CA ALA A 82 -17.31 -11.07 7.30
C ALA A 82 -16.54 -9.75 7.48
N VAL A 83 -16.52 -8.90 6.45
CA VAL A 83 -15.83 -7.60 6.50
C VAL A 83 -16.48 -6.68 7.53
N ARG A 84 -17.82 -6.56 7.51
CA ARG A 84 -18.56 -5.71 8.45
C ARG A 84 -18.31 -6.11 9.90
N ASP A 85 -18.47 -7.38 10.23
CA ASP A 85 -18.38 -7.85 11.60
C ASP A 85 -16.95 -7.80 12.15
N LYS A 86 -15.95 -8.06 11.30
CA LYS A 86 -14.53 -7.94 11.63
C LYS A 86 -14.18 -6.49 11.96
N ILE A 87 -14.54 -5.55 11.09
CA ILE A 87 -14.28 -4.11 11.31
C ILE A 87 -15.06 -3.61 12.54
N LYS A 88 -16.35 -3.96 12.68
CA LYS A 88 -17.18 -3.55 13.80
C LYS A 88 -16.59 -4.01 15.14
N ARG A 89 -16.19 -5.28 15.25
CA ARG A 89 -15.55 -5.80 16.46
C ARG A 89 -14.28 -5.03 16.79
N TYR A 90 -13.43 -4.82 15.80
CA TYR A 90 -12.18 -4.09 16.00
C TYR A 90 -12.42 -2.63 16.39
N ALA A 91 -13.29 -1.91 15.69
CA ALA A 91 -13.56 -0.50 15.94
C ALA A 91 -14.25 -0.24 17.29
N SER A 92 -15.08 -1.19 17.78
CA SER A 92 -15.81 -1.07 19.05
C SER A 92 -14.97 -1.41 20.28
N THR A 93 -13.82 -2.07 20.15
CA THR A 93 -12.94 -2.36 21.30
C THR A 93 -12.22 -1.11 21.78
N VAL A 94 -11.77 -1.11 23.01
CA VAL A 94 -10.85 -0.06 23.52
C VAL A 94 -9.49 -0.25 22.85
N GLY A 95 -8.96 0.80 22.23
CA GLY A 95 -7.61 0.81 21.64
C GLY A 95 -6.54 1.03 22.69
N PHE A 96 -5.31 0.57 22.43
CA PHE A 96 -4.13 0.85 23.26
C PHE A 96 -3.45 2.16 22.84
N LYS A 97 -3.72 2.63 21.63
CA LYS A 97 -3.14 3.83 21.03
C LYS A 97 -4.21 4.89 20.76
N ARG A 98 -3.74 6.09 20.38
CA ARG A 98 -4.63 7.23 20.10
C ARG A 98 -5.64 6.93 19.00
N TRP A 99 -5.22 6.26 17.93
CA TRP A 99 -6.05 5.94 16.78
C TRP A 99 -6.13 4.44 16.52
N LYS A 100 -7.18 4.05 15.84
CA LYS A 100 -7.28 2.77 15.15
C LYS A 100 -7.24 3.02 13.66
N ILE A 101 -6.42 2.27 12.94
CA ILE A 101 -6.38 2.33 11.48
C ILE A 101 -6.84 0.98 10.92
N VAL A 102 -7.76 1.05 9.96
CA VAL A 102 -8.18 -0.09 9.16
C VAL A 102 -7.69 0.12 7.74
N ILE A 103 -6.76 -0.71 7.28
CA ILE A 103 -6.38 -0.77 5.88
C ILE A 103 -7.29 -1.79 5.19
N LEU A 104 -8.00 -1.32 4.15
CA LEU A 104 -8.75 -2.17 3.21
C LEU A 104 -8.02 -2.16 1.88
N ASP A 105 -7.24 -3.20 1.65
CA ASP A 105 -6.51 -3.38 0.40
C ASP A 105 -7.43 -3.99 -0.66
N GLU A 106 -7.29 -3.55 -1.92
CA GLU A 106 -8.10 -4.00 -3.04
C GLU A 106 -9.62 -3.81 -2.82
N ALA A 107 -10.03 -2.66 -2.26
CA ALA A 107 -11.41 -2.36 -1.90
C ALA A 107 -12.40 -2.40 -3.09
N ASP A 108 -11.94 -2.33 -4.32
CA ASP A 108 -12.72 -2.50 -5.54
C ASP A 108 -13.22 -3.94 -5.77
N TYR A 109 -12.78 -4.91 -4.97
CA TYR A 109 -13.36 -6.26 -4.91
C TYR A 109 -14.58 -6.37 -3.98
N LEU A 110 -14.84 -5.36 -3.11
CA LEU A 110 -16.03 -5.35 -2.28
C LEU A 110 -17.30 -5.21 -3.11
N THR A 111 -18.30 -6.00 -2.77
CA THR A 111 -19.64 -5.84 -3.36
C THR A 111 -20.24 -4.48 -3.00
N PRO A 112 -21.20 -3.93 -3.78
CA PRO A 112 -21.85 -2.67 -3.44
C PRO A 112 -22.49 -2.67 -2.04
N ASN A 113 -23.05 -3.80 -1.60
CA ASN A 113 -23.61 -3.95 -0.27
C ASN A 113 -22.53 -3.90 0.83
N ALA A 114 -21.38 -4.52 0.62
CA ALA A 114 -20.25 -4.44 1.54
C ALA A 114 -19.72 -3.00 1.63
N GLN A 115 -19.64 -2.29 0.51
CA GLN A 115 -19.24 -0.89 0.49
C GLN A 115 -20.25 0.02 1.21
N ALA A 116 -21.56 -0.23 1.07
CA ALA A 116 -22.59 0.51 1.81
C ALA A 116 -22.48 0.27 3.33
N ALA A 117 -22.21 -0.97 3.74
CA ALA A 117 -21.92 -1.29 5.15
C ALA A 117 -20.66 -0.60 5.65
N LEU A 118 -19.57 -0.60 4.86
CA LEU A 118 -18.32 0.09 5.18
C LEU A 118 -18.55 1.60 5.38
N ARG A 119 -19.32 2.25 4.51
CA ARG A 119 -19.69 3.66 4.65
C ARG A 119 -20.29 3.93 6.04
N ASN A 120 -21.25 3.09 6.48
CA ASN A 120 -21.87 3.26 7.78
C ASN A 120 -20.87 3.11 8.94
N LEU A 121 -19.91 2.18 8.83
CA LEU A 121 -18.84 2.00 9.82
C LEU A 121 -17.91 3.21 9.85
N MET A 122 -17.55 3.77 8.69
CA MET A 122 -16.73 4.98 8.59
C MET A 122 -17.38 6.17 9.32
N GLU A 123 -18.70 6.33 9.19
CA GLU A 123 -19.45 7.37 9.90
C GLU A 123 -19.52 7.10 11.41
N THR A 124 -19.89 5.87 11.79
CA THR A 124 -20.10 5.50 13.20
C THR A 124 -18.82 5.62 14.03
N TYR A 125 -17.69 5.22 13.48
CA TYR A 125 -16.43 5.16 14.20
C TYR A 125 -15.43 6.29 13.82
N SER A 126 -15.90 7.34 13.14
CA SER A 126 -15.06 8.44 12.66
C SER A 126 -14.22 9.15 13.74
N ARG A 127 -14.64 9.09 15.01
CA ARG A 127 -13.94 9.73 16.13
C ARG A 127 -12.71 8.94 16.61
N THR A 128 -12.66 7.64 16.36
CA THR A 128 -11.63 6.75 16.92
C THR A 128 -10.90 5.94 15.84
N THR A 129 -11.47 5.82 14.65
CA THR A 129 -10.98 4.93 13.59
C THR A 129 -10.80 5.69 12.29
N ARG A 130 -9.66 5.47 11.64
CA ARG A 130 -9.36 5.95 10.29
C ARG A 130 -9.29 4.79 9.33
N PHE A 131 -9.74 5.02 8.12
CA PHE A 131 -9.74 4.02 7.06
C PHE A 131 -8.78 4.45 5.95
N ILE A 132 -7.93 3.52 5.51
CA ILE A 132 -7.07 3.70 4.35
C ILE A 132 -7.45 2.61 3.35
N LEU A 133 -8.07 3.02 2.26
CA LEU A 133 -8.50 2.14 1.19
C LEU A 133 -7.48 2.19 0.04
N THR A 134 -7.25 1.05 -0.58
CA THR A 134 -6.56 0.99 -1.88
C THR A 134 -7.46 0.33 -2.92
N CYS A 135 -7.34 0.74 -4.17
CA CYS A 135 -8.03 0.10 -5.29
C CYS A 135 -7.27 0.29 -6.60
N ASN A 136 -7.55 -0.55 -7.57
CA ASN A 136 -7.04 -0.36 -8.92
C ASN A 136 -8.00 0.50 -9.75
N TYR A 137 -9.30 0.36 -9.53
CA TYR A 137 -10.37 0.99 -10.29
C TYR A 137 -11.25 1.83 -9.37
N VAL A 138 -11.02 3.15 -9.33
CA VAL A 138 -11.76 4.07 -8.44
C VAL A 138 -13.24 4.14 -8.78
N GLU A 139 -13.61 3.94 -10.03
CA GLU A 139 -14.98 3.89 -10.50
C GLU A 139 -15.80 2.71 -9.94
N LYS A 140 -15.15 1.71 -9.37
CA LYS A 140 -15.82 0.62 -8.63
C LYS A 140 -16.10 0.95 -7.18
N ILE A 141 -15.55 2.05 -6.67
CA ILE A 141 -15.81 2.53 -5.30
C ILE A 141 -17.00 3.48 -5.36
N ILE A 142 -18.02 3.22 -4.56
CA ILE A 142 -19.24 4.05 -4.54
C ILE A 142 -18.93 5.49 -4.11
N ASP A 143 -19.61 6.46 -4.73
CA ASP A 143 -19.44 7.89 -4.44
C ASP A 143 -19.53 8.25 -2.95
N PRO A 144 -20.44 7.66 -2.15
CA PRO A 144 -20.50 7.94 -0.72
C PRO A 144 -19.22 7.57 0.07
N ILE A 145 -18.41 6.62 -0.38
CA ILE A 145 -17.10 6.32 0.21
C ILE A 145 -16.08 7.33 -0.29
N GLN A 146 -16.04 7.56 -1.59
CA GLN A 146 -15.09 8.51 -2.19
C GLN A 146 -15.22 9.91 -1.55
N SER A 147 -16.44 10.39 -1.35
CA SER A 147 -16.71 11.71 -0.74
C SER A 147 -16.26 11.84 0.73
N ARG A 148 -16.05 10.72 1.43
CA ARG A 148 -15.56 10.67 2.82
C ARG A 148 -14.05 10.52 2.92
N CYS A 149 -13.39 10.24 1.81
CA CYS A 149 -11.94 10.03 1.76
C CYS A 149 -11.23 11.20 1.10
N GLN A 150 -10.02 11.49 1.57
CA GLN A 150 -9.05 12.21 0.78
C GLN A 150 -8.52 11.24 -0.28
N THR A 151 -8.86 11.50 -1.54
CA THR A 151 -8.57 10.58 -2.65
C THR A 151 -7.30 11.00 -3.38
N PHE A 152 -6.40 10.05 -3.64
CA PHE A 152 -5.14 10.25 -4.34
C PHE A 152 -4.94 9.24 -5.45
N GLY A 153 -4.70 9.73 -6.67
CA GLY A 153 -4.21 8.90 -7.76
C GLY A 153 -2.72 8.62 -7.60
N ILE A 154 -2.35 7.35 -7.55
CA ILE A 154 -0.96 6.91 -7.47
C ILE A 154 -0.50 6.51 -8.87
N THR A 155 0.42 7.28 -9.40
CA THR A 155 1.02 7.05 -10.72
C THR A 155 2.35 6.28 -10.58
N PRO A 156 2.71 5.48 -11.59
CA PRO A 156 4.04 4.88 -11.63
C PRO A 156 5.12 5.97 -11.62
N PRO A 157 6.22 5.80 -10.87
CA PRO A 157 7.38 6.66 -11.01
C PRO A 157 7.97 6.59 -12.41
N ASP A 158 8.76 7.58 -12.82
CA ASP A 158 9.47 7.55 -14.09
C ASP A 158 10.36 6.31 -14.22
N LYS A 159 10.51 5.81 -15.45
CA LYS A 159 11.34 4.61 -15.72
C LYS A 159 12.76 4.73 -15.17
N SER A 160 13.35 5.93 -15.23
CA SER A 160 14.69 6.21 -14.69
C SER A 160 14.76 6.03 -13.18
N VAL A 161 13.71 6.45 -12.46
CA VAL A 161 13.61 6.30 -11.00
C VAL A 161 13.45 4.83 -10.62
N VAL A 162 12.63 4.08 -11.38
CA VAL A 162 12.47 2.63 -11.15
C VAL A 162 13.77 1.89 -11.47
N ALA A 163 14.49 2.28 -12.54
CA ALA A 163 15.78 1.70 -12.89
C ALA A 163 16.83 1.96 -11.80
N GLN A 164 16.91 3.19 -11.27
CA GLN A 164 17.82 3.51 -10.17
C GLN A 164 17.49 2.66 -8.93
N ARG A 165 16.22 2.53 -8.57
CA ARG A 165 15.81 1.65 -7.45
C ARG A 165 16.23 0.20 -7.65
N LEU A 166 16.15 -0.31 -8.88
CA LEU A 166 16.57 -1.65 -9.20
C LEU A 166 18.10 -1.81 -9.05
N VAL A 167 18.87 -0.82 -9.52
CA VAL A 167 20.32 -0.76 -9.33
C VAL A 167 20.69 -0.75 -7.84
N ASP A 168 20.00 0.04 -7.03
CA ASP A 168 20.25 0.11 -5.58
C ASP A 168 20.03 -1.27 -4.92
N VAL A 169 18.95 -1.97 -5.30
CA VAL A 169 18.67 -3.33 -4.83
C VAL A 169 19.77 -4.33 -5.22
N LEU A 170 20.24 -4.28 -6.47
CA LEU A 170 21.30 -5.16 -6.96
C LEU A 170 22.65 -4.89 -6.24
N ASN A 171 22.97 -3.62 -6.03
CA ASN A 171 24.17 -3.21 -5.30
C ASN A 171 24.12 -3.67 -3.82
N GLU A 172 22.97 -3.51 -3.16
CA GLU A 172 22.80 -3.96 -1.77
C GLU A 172 22.93 -5.49 -1.64
N LYS A 173 22.49 -6.22 -2.67
CA LYS A 173 22.67 -7.68 -2.75
C LYS A 173 24.05 -8.10 -3.28
N GLN A 174 24.92 -7.14 -3.61
CA GLN A 174 26.26 -7.38 -4.16
C GLN A 174 26.25 -8.24 -5.45
N VAL A 175 25.26 -7.98 -6.30
CA VAL A 175 25.05 -8.69 -7.55
C VAL A 175 25.63 -7.88 -8.69
N GLU A 176 26.48 -8.51 -9.50
CA GLU A 176 26.95 -7.94 -10.77
C GLU A 176 25.79 -7.91 -11.79
N TYR A 177 25.67 -6.84 -12.53
CA TYR A 177 24.63 -6.65 -13.54
C TYR A 177 25.17 -5.92 -14.77
N ASP A 178 24.58 -6.20 -15.94
CA ASP A 178 24.75 -5.42 -17.15
C ASP A 178 23.65 -4.36 -17.24
N VAL A 179 24.00 -3.16 -17.70
CA VAL A 179 23.06 -2.07 -17.93
C VAL A 179 21.96 -2.48 -18.92
N ASN A 180 22.31 -3.28 -19.93
CA ASN A 180 21.34 -3.79 -20.90
C ASN A 180 20.28 -4.70 -20.26
N ASP A 181 20.65 -5.48 -19.25
CA ASP A 181 19.71 -6.34 -18.49
C ASP A 181 18.72 -5.46 -17.70
N ILE A 182 19.20 -4.39 -17.06
CA ILE A 182 18.34 -3.42 -16.37
C ILE A 182 17.34 -2.80 -17.34
N VAL A 183 17.80 -2.35 -18.49
CA VAL A 183 16.92 -1.77 -19.53
C VAL A 183 15.90 -2.77 -20.02
N ALA A 184 16.26 -4.03 -20.23
CA ALA A 184 15.37 -5.10 -20.66
C ALA A 184 14.30 -5.38 -19.59
N ILE A 185 14.70 -5.49 -18.31
CA ILE A 185 13.79 -5.71 -17.18
C ILE A 185 12.79 -4.56 -17.08
N ILE A 186 13.25 -3.31 -17.11
CA ILE A 186 12.38 -2.14 -17.02
C ILE A 186 11.38 -2.10 -18.19
N ASN A 187 11.82 -2.33 -19.42
CA ASN A 187 10.95 -2.29 -20.58
C ASN A 187 9.88 -3.37 -20.58
N SER A 188 10.17 -4.56 -20.00
CA SER A 188 9.22 -5.67 -19.91
C SER A 188 8.30 -5.61 -18.69
N SER A 189 8.67 -4.87 -17.64
CA SER A 189 7.96 -4.86 -16.36
C SER A 189 7.18 -3.58 -16.11
N TYR A 190 7.68 -2.43 -16.59
CA TYR A 190 7.02 -1.14 -16.36
C TYR A 190 5.56 -1.16 -16.86
N PRO A 191 4.60 -0.62 -16.08
CA PRO A 191 4.78 0.23 -14.88
C PRO A 191 4.82 -0.52 -13.53
N ASP A 192 4.86 -1.84 -13.51
CA ASP A 192 4.78 -2.65 -12.30
C ASP A 192 6.18 -2.82 -11.66
N ILE A 193 6.41 -2.06 -10.57
CA ILE A 193 7.69 -2.09 -9.81
C ILE A 193 7.91 -3.47 -9.16
N ARG A 194 6.85 -4.12 -8.68
CA ARG A 194 6.94 -5.46 -8.08
C ARG A 194 7.45 -6.46 -9.11
N ARG A 195 6.92 -6.39 -10.33
CA ARG A 195 7.36 -7.24 -11.44
C ARG A 195 8.82 -6.98 -11.81
N ALA A 196 9.27 -5.72 -11.79
CA ALA A 196 10.66 -5.39 -12.07
C ALA A 196 11.62 -6.02 -11.06
N ILE A 197 11.33 -5.92 -9.76
CA ILE A 197 12.14 -6.50 -8.69
C ILE A 197 12.15 -8.03 -8.77
N ASN A 198 10.99 -8.66 -8.99
CA ASN A 198 10.92 -10.13 -9.15
C ASN A 198 11.68 -10.62 -10.39
N SER A 199 11.62 -9.88 -11.50
CA SER A 199 12.38 -10.22 -12.71
C SER A 199 13.88 -10.12 -12.47
N ALA A 200 14.34 -9.11 -11.73
CA ALA A 200 15.74 -8.97 -11.36
C ALA A 200 16.19 -10.13 -10.46
N GLN A 201 15.41 -10.48 -9.44
CA GLN A 201 15.73 -11.63 -8.58
C GLN A 201 15.83 -12.94 -9.39
N SER A 202 14.90 -13.17 -10.32
CA SER A 202 14.91 -14.37 -11.17
C SER A 202 16.07 -14.42 -12.16
N HIS A 203 16.59 -13.26 -12.58
CA HIS A 203 17.73 -13.17 -13.50
C HIS A 203 19.05 -13.53 -12.81
N VAL A 204 19.15 -13.27 -11.53
CA VAL A 204 20.35 -13.48 -10.70
C VAL A 204 20.42 -14.88 -10.12
N VAL A 205 19.29 -15.50 -9.79
CA VAL A 205 19.21 -16.87 -9.25
C VAL A 205 19.22 -17.84 -10.44
N LYS A 206 20.38 -17.93 -11.12
CA LYS A 206 20.63 -19.00 -12.10
C LYS A 206 21.54 -20.04 -11.50
#